data_c578c6d2bef5450f511f3aeb33042317
#
_entry.id   c578c6d2bef5450f511f3aeb33042317
#
_cell.length_a   1.000
_cell.length_b   1.000
_cell.length_c   1.000
_cell.angle_alpha   90.00
_cell.angle_beta   90.00
_cell.angle_gamma   90.00
#
_symmetry.space_group_name_H-M   'P 1'
#
loop_
_entity.id
_entity.type
_entity.pdbx_description
1 polymer ?
#
loop_
_entity_poly.entity_id
_entity_poly.type
_entity_poly.pdbx_seq_one_letter_code
_entity_poly.pdbx_strand_id
1 'polypeptide(L)'
;NEVESIPFIVEKLSVEFPNLNISGAHGKMASGPLEKVVLGFFEKQVDVIVCTTIVESGLDVKNANTIIINNAQNFGLSQLYQIRGRVGRGDRQAFCYLCIPGKIKLLPDAYQRLKTMEYYTSLGSGYHVATKDLEIRGAGNVFGYEQSGQMLQVGLELYNKILSEAIEKGTGGGENKSADVIISFDKESLIGVDYMPSAHDRLRFYQELVLAQEDGDVKNIKRRIVDQFGVVDKP
;
A
#
# COMPACT_ATOMS: atom_id res chain seq x y z
N ASN A 1 -17.41 -21.56 2.40
CA ASN A 1 -17.51 -20.96 1.07
C ASN A 1 -18.21 -19.63 1.19
N GLU A 2 -17.52 -18.52 0.86
CA GLU A 2 -17.99 -17.16 1.15
C GLU A 2 -19.31 -16.82 0.43
N VAL A 3 -19.58 -17.41 -0.72
CA VAL A 3 -20.82 -17.18 -1.49
C VAL A 3 -22.05 -17.75 -0.79
N GLU A 4 -21.91 -18.90 -0.14
CA GLU A 4 -23.03 -19.57 0.57
C GLU A 4 -23.43 -18.85 1.86
N SER A 5 -22.53 -18.03 2.42
CA SER A 5 -22.79 -17.25 3.63
C SER A 5 -23.55 -15.94 3.36
N ILE A 6 -23.60 -15.45 2.12
CA ILE A 6 -24.23 -14.15 1.79
C ILE A 6 -25.73 -14.14 2.13
N PRO A 7 -26.56 -15.11 1.71
CA PRO A 7 -27.97 -15.10 2.05
C PRO A 7 -28.21 -15.09 3.56
N PHE A 8 -27.43 -15.88 4.32
CA PHE A 8 -27.51 -15.92 5.77
C PHE A 8 -27.15 -14.56 6.42
N ILE A 9 -26.11 -13.90 5.91
CA ILE A 9 -25.70 -12.58 6.42
C ILE A 9 -26.78 -11.54 6.10
N VAL A 10 -27.33 -11.56 4.89
CA VAL A 10 -28.43 -10.67 4.48
C VAL A 10 -29.63 -10.84 5.39
N GLU A 11 -30.07 -12.08 5.62
CA GLU A 11 -31.19 -12.40 6.49
C GLU A 11 -30.94 -11.89 7.92
N LYS A 12 -29.80 -12.21 8.48
CA LYS A 12 -29.41 -11.77 9.83
C LYS A 12 -29.44 -10.24 9.95
N LEU A 13 -28.81 -9.52 9.00
CA LEU A 13 -28.77 -8.06 9.01
C LEU A 13 -30.17 -7.46 8.80
N SER A 14 -31.00 -8.06 7.95
CA SER A 14 -32.38 -7.59 7.72
C SER A 14 -33.25 -7.71 8.97
N VAL A 15 -33.02 -8.74 9.78
CA VAL A 15 -33.71 -8.89 11.08
C VAL A 15 -33.21 -7.86 12.09
N GLU A 16 -31.90 -7.59 12.11
CA GLU A 16 -31.29 -6.65 13.07
C GLU A 16 -31.56 -5.18 12.69
N PHE A 17 -31.64 -4.88 11.38
CA PHE A 17 -31.89 -3.55 10.85
C PHE A 17 -33.11 -3.52 9.91
N PRO A 18 -34.36 -3.66 10.44
CA PRO A 18 -35.57 -3.79 9.61
C PRO A 18 -35.90 -2.55 8.79
N ASN A 19 -35.30 -1.40 9.11
CA ASN A 19 -35.51 -0.14 8.38
C ASN A 19 -34.59 0.02 7.17
N LEU A 20 -33.67 -0.94 6.94
CA LEU A 20 -32.71 -0.88 5.83
C LEU A 20 -33.06 -1.93 4.77
N ASN A 21 -33.00 -1.51 3.51
CA ASN A 21 -33.12 -2.43 2.37
C ASN A 21 -31.75 -3.06 2.10
N ILE A 22 -31.60 -4.33 2.48
CA ILE A 22 -30.34 -5.06 2.38
C ILE A 22 -30.43 -6.11 1.27
N SER A 23 -29.48 -6.12 0.36
CA SER A 23 -29.44 -7.07 -0.75
C SER A 23 -28.09 -7.78 -0.84
N GLY A 24 -28.12 -9.02 -1.33
CA GLY A 24 -26.90 -9.81 -1.58
C GLY A 24 -26.47 -9.77 -3.04
N ALA A 25 -25.15 -9.76 -3.28
CA ALA A 25 -24.58 -9.82 -4.62
C ALA A 25 -23.32 -10.69 -4.66
N HIS A 26 -23.18 -11.58 -5.65
CA HIS A 26 -22.00 -12.42 -5.81
C HIS A 26 -21.80 -12.85 -7.27
N GLY A 27 -20.57 -13.19 -7.65
CA GLY A 27 -20.17 -13.50 -9.03
C GLY A 27 -20.80 -14.75 -9.66
N LYS A 28 -21.48 -15.59 -8.86
CA LYS A 28 -22.22 -16.74 -9.37
C LYS A 28 -23.68 -16.38 -9.72
N MET A 29 -24.12 -15.15 -9.48
CA MET A 29 -25.46 -14.69 -9.90
C MET A 29 -25.50 -14.50 -11.41
N ALA A 30 -26.67 -14.75 -12.01
CA ALA A 30 -26.92 -14.37 -13.40
C ALA A 30 -26.86 -12.84 -13.55
N SER A 31 -26.46 -12.36 -14.74
CA SER A 31 -26.21 -10.92 -14.98
C SER A 31 -27.41 -10.04 -14.63
N GLY A 32 -28.63 -10.44 -15.04
CA GLY A 32 -29.84 -9.64 -14.78
C GLY A 32 -30.15 -9.38 -13.31
N PRO A 33 -30.21 -10.40 -12.44
CA PRO A 33 -30.37 -10.20 -10.99
C PRO A 33 -29.26 -9.36 -10.36
N LEU A 34 -28.00 -9.55 -10.78
CA LEU A 34 -26.86 -8.77 -10.30
C LEU A 34 -27.00 -7.30 -10.68
N GLU A 35 -27.31 -7.00 -11.95
CA GLU A 35 -27.55 -5.64 -12.44
C GLU A 35 -28.70 -4.97 -11.67
N LYS A 36 -29.77 -5.69 -11.41
CA LYS A 36 -30.92 -5.15 -10.66
C LYS A 36 -30.53 -4.72 -9.25
N VAL A 37 -29.73 -5.52 -8.53
CA VAL A 37 -29.25 -5.15 -7.19
C VAL A 37 -28.33 -3.93 -7.25
N VAL A 38 -27.42 -3.90 -8.21
CA VAL A 38 -26.48 -2.79 -8.40
C VAL A 38 -27.21 -1.50 -8.78
N LEU A 39 -28.14 -1.55 -9.73
CA LEU A 39 -28.97 -0.40 -10.11
C LEU A 39 -29.83 0.09 -8.94
N GLY A 40 -30.46 -0.82 -8.19
CA GLY A 40 -31.22 -0.47 -6.99
C GLY A 40 -30.37 0.27 -5.95
N PHE A 41 -29.08 -0.06 -5.83
CA PHE A 41 -28.16 0.65 -4.96
C PHE A 41 -27.81 2.06 -5.50
N PHE A 42 -27.60 2.20 -6.80
CA PHE A 42 -27.39 3.51 -7.43
C PHE A 42 -28.61 4.41 -7.29
N GLU A 43 -29.81 3.86 -7.41
CA GLU A 43 -31.09 4.55 -7.29
C GLU A 43 -31.52 4.77 -5.83
N LYS A 44 -30.69 4.35 -4.86
CA LYS A 44 -30.98 4.43 -3.41
C LYS A 44 -32.21 3.63 -2.98
N GLN A 45 -32.59 2.60 -3.72
CA GLN A 45 -33.62 1.62 -3.35
C GLN A 45 -33.06 0.53 -2.45
N VAL A 46 -31.73 0.31 -2.50
CA VAL A 46 -30.97 -0.59 -1.65
C VAL A 46 -30.00 0.24 -0.82
N ASP A 47 -30.04 0.08 0.50
CA ASP A 47 -29.18 0.84 1.43
C ASP A 47 -27.86 0.12 1.68
N VAL A 48 -27.86 -1.21 1.70
CA VAL A 48 -26.67 -2.04 1.98
C VAL A 48 -26.58 -3.19 0.99
N ILE A 49 -25.40 -3.37 0.39
CA ILE A 49 -25.09 -4.56 -0.41
C ILE A 49 -24.09 -5.42 0.36
N VAL A 50 -24.47 -6.68 0.61
CA VAL A 50 -23.57 -7.73 1.11
C VAL A 50 -23.01 -8.48 -0.10
N CYS A 51 -21.72 -8.40 -0.34
CA CYS A 51 -21.13 -9.00 -1.54
C CYS A 51 -19.77 -9.67 -1.28
N THR A 52 -19.38 -10.56 -2.19
CA THR A 52 -17.99 -11.01 -2.31
C THR A 52 -17.17 -9.94 -3.04
N THR A 53 -15.90 -10.23 -3.36
CA THR A 53 -14.96 -9.34 -4.05
C THR A 53 -15.36 -8.93 -5.48
N ILE A 54 -16.61 -9.15 -5.90
CA ILE A 54 -17.15 -8.70 -7.21
C ILE A 54 -16.92 -7.20 -7.42
N VAL A 55 -16.81 -6.45 -6.36
CA VAL A 55 -16.54 -5.01 -6.37
C VAL A 55 -15.18 -4.69 -7.01
N GLU A 56 -14.28 -5.68 -7.16
CA GLU A 56 -13.01 -5.53 -7.89
C GLU A 56 -13.21 -5.29 -9.40
N SER A 57 -14.31 -5.77 -9.98
CA SER A 57 -14.56 -5.74 -11.43
C SER A 57 -15.21 -4.47 -11.97
N GLY A 58 -14.82 -3.28 -11.49
CA GLY A 58 -15.11 -2.03 -12.21
C GLY A 58 -16.44 -1.33 -11.87
N LEU A 59 -17.18 -1.76 -10.86
CA LEU A 59 -18.36 -1.04 -10.37
C LEU A 59 -17.95 0.31 -9.77
N ASP A 60 -18.28 1.39 -10.45
CA ASP A 60 -18.10 2.75 -9.93
C ASP A 60 -19.32 3.15 -9.09
N VAL A 61 -19.21 2.98 -7.77
CA VAL A 61 -20.34 3.21 -6.86
C VAL A 61 -20.23 4.57 -6.21
N LYS A 62 -20.59 5.62 -6.96
CA LYS A 62 -20.52 7.02 -6.50
C LYS A 62 -21.31 7.30 -5.21
N ASN A 63 -22.39 6.54 -4.96
CA ASN A 63 -23.24 6.72 -3.78
C ASN A 63 -22.72 6.02 -2.52
N ALA A 64 -21.79 5.08 -2.65
CA ALA A 64 -21.22 4.41 -1.50
C ALA A 64 -20.20 5.30 -0.78
N ASN A 65 -20.51 5.65 0.45
CA ASN A 65 -19.58 6.38 1.32
C ASN A 65 -18.94 5.48 2.39
N THR A 66 -19.43 4.28 2.57
CA THR A 66 -18.94 3.37 3.63
C THR A 66 -18.70 1.98 3.06
N ILE A 67 -17.57 1.39 3.39
CA ILE A 67 -17.24 0.01 3.08
C ILE A 67 -16.79 -0.72 4.35
N ILE A 68 -17.29 -1.92 4.55
CA ILE A 68 -16.94 -2.78 5.69
C ILE A 68 -16.37 -4.08 5.13
N ILE A 69 -15.10 -4.36 5.44
CA ILE A 69 -14.40 -5.55 4.98
C ILE A 69 -14.31 -6.53 6.13
N ASN A 70 -15.07 -7.59 6.05
CA ASN A 70 -15.07 -8.65 7.04
C ASN A 70 -13.86 -9.58 6.84
N ASN A 71 -13.23 -10.03 7.94
CA ASN A 71 -12.01 -10.84 7.89
C ASN A 71 -10.89 -10.21 7.07
N ALA A 72 -10.65 -8.91 7.27
CA ALA A 72 -9.70 -8.11 6.49
C ALA A 72 -8.28 -8.68 6.49
N GLN A 73 -7.88 -9.46 7.51
CA GLN A 73 -6.57 -10.11 7.60
C GLN A 73 -6.33 -11.14 6.49
N ASN A 74 -7.38 -11.65 5.85
CA ASN A 74 -7.28 -12.65 4.78
C ASN A 74 -7.02 -12.04 3.40
N PHE A 75 -7.10 -10.70 3.28
CA PHE A 75 -6.91 -9.99 2.03
C PHE A 75 -5.44 -9.56 1.85
N GLY A 76 -5.00 -9.56 0.61
CA GLY A 76 -3.74 -8.95 0.21
C GLY A 76 -3.81 -7.41 0.30
N LEU A 77 -2.64 -6.75 0.46
CA LEU A 77 -2.58 -5.30 0.60
C LEU A 77 -3.13 -4.59 -0.63
N SER A 78 -2.77 -5.06 -1.83
CA SER A 78 -3.29 -4.53 -3.10
C SER A 78 -4.81 -4.67 -3.20
N GLN A 79 -5.38 -5.80 -2.77
CA GLN A 79 -6.82 -6.02 -2.76
C GLN A 79 -7.53 -5.05 -1.80
N LEU A 80 -7.03 -4.90 -0.58
CA LEU A 80 -7.56 -3.94 0.39
C LEU A 80 -7.54 -2.51 -0.16
N TYR A 81 -6.46 -2.14 -0.83
CA TYR A 81 -6.33 -0.83 -1.45
C TYR A 81 -7.34 -0.60 -2.59
N GLN A 82 -7.54 -1.60 -3.46
CA GLN A 82 -8.52 -1.55 -4.55
C GLN A 82 -9.95 -1.46 -4.01
N ILE A 83 -10.29 -2.29 -3.00
CA ILE A 83 -11.62 -2.30 -2.38
C ILE A 83 -11.88 -0.95 -1.69
N ARG A 84 -10.94 -0.42 -0.92
CA ARG A 84 -11.05 0.93 -0.32
C ARG A 84 -11.26 2.01 -1.37
N GLY A 85 -10.58 1.92 -2.51
CA GLY A 85 -10.69 2.87 -3.62
C GLY A 85 -12.07 2.86 -4.32
N ARG A 86 -13.01 2.01 -3.90
CA ARG A 86 -14.39 1.99 -4.43
C ARG A 86 -15.31 2.99 -3.72
N VAL A 87 -14.93 3.49 -2.56
CA VAL A 87 -15.68 4.54 -1.83
C VAL A 87 -14.89 5.85 -1.84
N GLY A 88 -15.56 6.96 -1.59
CA GLY A 88 -14.94 8.28 -1.52
C GLY A 88 -14.68 8.94 -2.88
N ARG A 89 -15.44 8.60 -3.90
CA ARG A 89 -15.37 9.22 -5.24
C ARG A 89 -16.29 10.43 -5.42
N GLY A 90 -17.00 10.81 -4.38
CA GLY A 90 -17.88 11.97 -4.35
C GLY A 90 -17.42 13.01 -3.32
N ASP A 91 -18.25 14.03 -3.11
CA ASP A 91 -17.99 15.15 -2.20
C ASP A 91 -18.21 14.79 -0.71
N ARG A 92 -18.55 13.54 -0.40
CA ARG A 92 -18.84 13.09 0.96
C ARG A 92 -17.66 12.38 1.56
N GLN A 93 -17.46 12.57 2.87
CA GLN A 93 -16.49 11.81 3.66
C GLN A 93 -16.75 10.30 3.51
N ALA A 94 -15.72 9.53 3.16
CA ALA A 94 -15.78 8.09 3.04
C ALA A 94 -15.15 7.40 4.23
N PHE A 95 -15.69 6.22 4.55
CA PHE A 95 -15.23 5.37 5.65
C PHE A 95 -14.93 3.95 5.16
N CYS A 96 -13.81 3.41 5.59
CA CYS A 96 -13.41 2.03 5.32
C CYS A 96 -13.11 1.32 6.65
N TYR A 97 -13.93 0.35 7.00
CA TYR A 97 -13.77 -0.44 8.23
C TYR A 97 -13.15 -1.80 7.89
N LEU A 98 -11.99 -2.07 8.50
CA LEU A 98 -11.30 -3.35 8.37
C LEU A 98 -11.61 -4.19 9.61
N CYS A 99 -12.56 -5.12 9.49
CA CYS A 99 -13.00 -5.95 10.60
C CYS A 99 -12.14 -7.19 10.75
N ILE A 100 -11.71 -7.47 11.98
CA ILE A 100 -10.90 -8.61 12.36
C ILE A 100 -11.62 -9.36 13.48
N PRO A 101 -11.70 -10.70 13.44
CA PRO A 101 -12.28 -11.47 14.55
C PRO A 101 -11.49 -11.28 15.85
N GLY A 102 -12.19 -10.92 16.94
CA GLY A 102 -11.55 -10.50 18.21
C GLY A 102 -10.72 -11.57 18.95
N LYS A 103 -10.74 -12.83 18.49
CA LYS A 103 -10.03 -13.94 19.13
C LYS A 103 -8.84 -14.48 18.31
N ILE A 104 -8.49 -13.84 17.19
CA ILE A 104 -7.45 -14.33 16.30
C ILE A 104 -6.15 -13.55 16.57
N LYS A 105 -5.06 -14.28 16.82
CA LYS A 105 -3.71 -13.70 16.79
C LYS A 105 -3.32 -13.50 15.33
N LEU A 106 -3.14 -12.25 14.93
CA LEU A 106 -2.71 -11.91 13.57
C LEU A 106 -1.29 -12.40 13.32
N LEU A 107 -1.06 -12.94 12.15
CA LEU A 107 0.30 -13.17 11.65
C LEU A 107 1.00 -11.83 11.42
N PRO A 108 2.33 -11.74 11.58
CA PRO A 108 3.08 -10.51 11.40
C PRO A 108 2.78 -9.78 10.08
N ASP A 109 2.74 -10.52 8.97
CA ASP A 109 2.47 -9.97 7.64
C ASP A 109 1.05 -9.40 7.51
N ALA A 110 0.06 -10.09 8.09
CA ALA A 110 -1.32 -9.60 8.10
C ALA A 110 -1.43 -8.31 8.92
N TYR A 111 -0.76 -8.24 10.07
CA TYR A 111 -0.69 -7.04 10.89
C TYR A 111 -0.06 -5.87 10.13
N GLN A 112 1.07 -6.10 9.45
CA GLN A 112 1.75 -5.07 8.66
C GLN A 112 0.88 -4.56 7.50
N ARG A 113 0.16 -5.45 6.79
CA ARG A 113 -0.77 -5.03 5.73
C ARG A 113 -1.88 -4.12 6.26
N LEU A 114 -2.51 -4.49 7.36
CA LEU A 114 -3.59 -3.71 7.96
C LEU A 114 -3.09 -2.35 8.48
N LYS A 115 -1.92 -2.32 9.12
CA LYS A 115 -1.27 -1.08 9.55
C LYS A 115 -0.90 -0.16 8.38
N THR A 116 -0.46 -0.73 7.27
CA THR A 116 -0.18 0.02 6.05
C THR A 116 -1.45 0.70 5.51
N MET A 117 -2.58 -0.02 5.51
CA MET A 117 -3.87 0.53 5.09
C MET A 117 -4.37 1.65 6.02
N GLU A 118 -4.13 1.53 7.32
CA GLU A 118 -4.47 2.55 8.32
C GLU A 118 -3.62 3.83 8.15
N TYR A 119 -2.33 3.66 7.83
CA TYR A 119 -1.39 4.77 7.69
C TYR A 119 -1.58 5.56 6.38
N TYR A 120 -1.69 4.85 5.25
CA TYR A 120 -1.80 5.49 3.93
C TYR A 120 -3.26 5.78 3.55
N THR A 121 -3.85 6.83 4.12
CA THR A 121 -5.24 7.22 3.89
C THR A 121 -5.44 8.22 2.75
N SER A 122 -4.40 8.97 2.37
CA SER A 122 -4.47 10.02 1.35
C SER A 122 -4.66 9.46 -0.05
N LEU A 123 -5.36 10.22 -0.91
CA LEU A 123 -5.45 9.96 -2.34
C LEU A 123 -4.06 9.98 -2.97
N GLY A 124 -3.83 9.05 -3.91
CA GLY A 124 -2.53 8.95 -4.59
C GLY A 124 -1.47 8.11 -3.85
N SER A 125 -1.78 7.57 -2.67
CA SER A 125 -0.83 6.72 -1.91
C SER A 125 -0.56 5.34 -2.54
N GLY A 126 -1.09 5.05 -3.73
CA GLY A 126 -0.97 3.76 -4.40
C GLY A 126 0.48 3.29 -4.60
N TYR A 127 1.37 4.20 -4.94
CA TYR A 127 2.80 3.90 -5.08
C TYR A 127 3.40 3.41 -3.75
N HIS A 128 3.16 4.11 -2.66
CA HIS A 128 3.65 3.74 -1.33
C HIS A 128 3.06 2.40 -0.85
N VAL A 129 1.78 2.17 -1.13
CA VAL A 129 1.12 0.89 -0.81
C VAL A 129 1.72 -0.25 -1.62
N ALA A 130 2.00 -0.06 -2.91
CA ALA A 130 2.63 -1.06 -3.77
C ALA A 130 4.06 -1.39 -3.31
N THR A 131 4.86 -0.38 -2.97
CA THR A 131 6.20 -0.56 -2.41
C THR A 131 6.14 -1.35 -1.10
N LYS A 132 5.18 -1.00 -0.23
CA LYS A 132 5.01 -1.70 1.05
C LYS A 132 4.51 -3.14 0.88
N ASP A 133 3.70 -3.43 -0.13
CA ASP A 133 3.27 -4.80 -0.46
C ASP A 133 4.47 -5.67 -0.87
N LEU A 134 5.40 -5.11 -1.66
CA LEU A 134 6.65 -5.78 -2.02
C LEU A 134 7.55 -6.05 -0.79
N GLU A 135 7.68 -5.08 0.10
CA GLU A 135 8.45 -5.24 1.33
C GLU A 135 7.86 -6.34 2.24
N ILE A 136 6.54 -6.35 2.45
CA ILE A 136 5.84 -7.31 3.31
C ILE A 136 5.92 -8.74 2.74
N ARG A 137 5.76 -8.89 1.42
CA ARG A 137 5.87 -10.19 0.75
C ARG A 137 7.29 -10.75 0.82
N GLY A 138 8.23 -9.96 1.33
CA GLY A 138 9.63 -10.24 1.24
C GLY A 138 10.03 -10.28 -0.23
N ALA A 139 10.77 -9.32 -0.68
CA ALA A 139 11.30 -9.29 -2.04
C ALA A 139 12.03 -10.58 -2.44
N GLY A 140 12.29 -11.47 -1.47
CA GLY A 140 12.86 -12.81 -1.63
C GLY A 140 11.98 -13.86 -2.27
N ASN A 141 10.66 -13.71 -2.26
CA ASN A 141 9.76 -14.76 -2.76
C ASN A 141 9.46 -14.67 -4.27
N VAL A 142 9.80 -13.57 -4.92
CA VAL A 142 9.57 -13.38 -6.35
C VAL A 142 10.67 -14.03 -7.21
N PHE A 143 11.86 -14.26 -6.65
CA PHE A 143 13.04 -14.72 -7.39
C PHE A 143 13.78 -15.95 -6.82
N GLY A 144 13.18 -16.77 -5.94
CA GLY A 144 13.80 -17.98 -5.41
C GLY A 144 14.74 -17.73 -4.23
N TYR A 145 14.78 -18.69 -3.33
CA TYR A 145 15.12 -18.65 -1.90
C TYR A 145 16.53 -18.21 -1.49
N GLU A 146 17.48 -17.90 -2.35
CA GLU A 146 18.89 -17.70 -1.92
C GLU A 146 19.66 -16.45 -2.42
N GLN A 147 19.08 -15.59 -3.29
CA GLN A 147 19.88 -14.45 -3.82
C GLN A 147 19.17 -13.08 -3.82
N SER A 148 18.06 -12.92 -3.16
CA SER A 148 17.08 -11.86 -3.47
C SER A 148 17.30 -10.51 -2.81
N GLY A 149 18.10 -10.38 -1.77
CA GLY A 149 18.31 -9.09 -1.08
C GLY A 149 19.10 -8.08 -1.90
N GLN A 150 20.15 -8.51 -2.58
CA GLN A 150 21.02 -7.63 -3.39
C GLN A 150 20.47 -7.39 -4.80
N MET A 151 19.87 -8.40 -5.44
CA MET A 151 19.37 -8.25 -6.82
C MET A 151 18.14 -7.36 -6.94
N LEU A 152 17.29 -7.27 -5.92
CA LEU A 152 16.12 -6.38 -5.93
C LEU A 152 16.50 -4.92 -5.70
N GLN A 153 17.49 -4.68 -4.87
CA GLN A 153 18.03 -3.34 -4.64
C GLN A 153 18.68 -2.82 -5.93
N VAL A 154 19.49 -3.64 -6.58
CA VAL A 154 20.09 -3.35 -7.89
C VAL A 154 19.04 -3.21 -8.99
N GLY A 155 17.99 -4.03 -8.99
CA GLY A 155 16.89 -3.95 -9.98
C GLY A 155 16.06 -2.68 -9.83
N LEU A 156 15.76 -2.24 -8.60
CA LEU A 156 15.01 -1.02 -8.34
C LEU A 156 15.86 0.23 -8.63
N GLU A 157 17.13 0.21 -8.29
CA GLU A 157 18.07 1.29 -8.59
C GLU A 157 18.28 1.42 -10.10
N LEU A 158 18.46 0.30 -10.80
CA LEU A 158 18.58 0.28 -12.26
C LEU A 158 17.29 0.76 -12.94
N TYR A 159 16.12 0.34 -12.46
CA TYR A 159 14.84 0.81 -12.96
C TYR A 159 14.67 2.32 -12.77
N ASN A 160 14.96 2.84 -11.59
CA ASN A 160 14.89 4.28 -11.29
C ASN A 160 15.91 5.06 -12.14
N LYS A 161 17.11 4.53 -12.36
CA LYS A 161 18.13 5.14 -13.24
C LYS A 161 17.63 5.20 -14.69
N ILE A 162 17.11 4.10 -15.22
CA ILE A 162 16.56 4.05 -16.59
C ILE A 162 15.36 4.99 -16.73
N LEU A 163 14.49 5.06 -15.72
CA LEU A 163 13.33 5.95 -15.73
C LEU A 163 13.76 7.43 -15.71
N SER A 164 14.73 7.80 -14.86
CA SER A 164 15.29 9.15 -14.81
C SER A 164 15.94 9.53 -16.13
N GLU A 165 16.77 8.65 -16.70
CA GLU A 165 17.38 8.87 -18.03
C GLU A 165 16.35 9.01 -19.14
N ALA A 166 15.24 8.25 -19.10
CA ALA A 166 14.16 8.35 -20.08
C ALA A 166 13.38 9.66 -19.95
N ILE A 167 13.16 10.14 -18.72
CA ILE A 167 12.51 11.44 -18.45
C ILE A 167 13.42 12.59 -18.91
N GLU A 168 14.72 12.57 -18.62
CA GLU A 168 15.68 13.57 -19.05
C GLU A 168 15.78 13.66 -20.59
N LYS A 169 15.82 12.51 -21.27
CA LYS A 169 15.80 12.45 -22.75
C LYS A 169 14.48 12.99 -23.32
N GLY A 170 13.37 12.77 -22.64
CA GLY A 170 12.03 13.25 -23.06
C GLY A 170 11.82 14.75 -22.85
N THR A 171 12.54 15.38 -21.92
CA THR A 171 12.39 16.81 -21.56
C THR A 171 13.45 17.72 -22.23
N GLY A 172 14.30 17.20 -23.11
CA GLY A 172 15.26 18.00 -23.89
C GLY A 172 16.45 18.52 -23.09
N GLY A 173 16.69 17.99 -21.90
CA GLY A 173 17.88 18.26 -21.09
C GLY A 173 19.13 17.60 -21.71
N GLY A 174 20.18 18.36 -21.90
CA GLY A 174 21.42 17.93 -22.55
C GLY A 174 22.10 16.76 -21.83
N GLU A 175 22.87 15.99 -22.59
CA GLU A 175 23.66 14.84 -22.12
C GLU A 175 24.65 15.24 -21.00
N ASN A 176 24.22 15.18 -19.74
CA ASN A 176 25.13 15.05 -18.63
C ASN A 176 25.49 13.58 -18.47
N LYS A 177 26.56 13.16 -19.11
CA LYS A 177 27.24 11.89 -18.80
C LYS A 177 27.88 12.04 -17.42
N SER A 178 27.13 11.73 -16.36
CA SER A 178 27.74 11.49 -15.06
C SER A 178 28.59 10.22 -15.20
N ALA A 179 29.90 10.34 -15.10
CA ALA A 179 30.79 9.18 -15.00
C ALA A 179 30.44 8.44 -13.70
N ASP A 180 30.11 7.15 -13.79
CA ASP A 180 29.95 6.29 -12.63
C ASP A 180 31.35 6.14 -11.98
N VAL A 181 31.59 6.90 -10.92
CA VAL A 181 32.82 6.80 -10.13
C VAL A 181 32.58 5.81 -9.00
N ILE A 182 33.24 4.67 -9.05
CA ILE A 182 33.22 3.70 -7.95
C ILE A 182 34.36 4.05 -7.01
N ILE A 183 34.03 4.50 -5.80
CA ILE A 183 35.00 4.75 -4.74
C ILE A 183 34.87 3.60 -3.74
N SER A 184 35.92 2.79 -3.59
CA SER A 184 36.00 1.76 -2.56
C SER A 184 36.84 2.25 -1.39
N PHE A 185 36.35 2.10 -0.17
CA PHE A 185 37.08 2.40 1.06
C PHE A 185 37.48 1.08 1.74
N ASP A 186 38.69 1.02 2.27
CA ASP A 186 39.19 -0.15 3.04
C ASP A 186 38.51 -0.34 4.40
N LYS A 187 37.65 0.58 4.81
CA LYS A 187 36.91 0.51 6.05
C LYS A 187 35.40 0.56 5.77
N GLU A 188 34.66 -0.37 6.37
CA GLU A 188 33.22 -0.31 6.40
C GLU A 188 32.79 0.90 7.24
N SER A 189 32.25 1.92 6.57
CA SER A 189 31.73 3.13 7.23
C SER A 189 30.19 3.07 7.24
N LEU A 190 29.66 2.32 8.19
CA LEU A 190 28.21 2.19 8.36
C LEU A 190 27.73 3.00 9.56
N ILE A 191 26.54 3.57 9.45
CA ILE A 191 25.84 4.18 10.61
C ILE A 191 25.50 3.07 11.59
N GLY A 192 26.11 3.10 12.78
CA GLY A 192 25.93 2.07 13.81
C GLY A 192 24.48 1.92 14.25
N VAL A 193 24.08 0.68 14.56
CA VAL A 193 22.75 0.38 15.07
C VAL A 193 22.50 1.06 16.42
N ASP A 194 23.54 1.21 17.23
CA ASP A 194 23.48 1.88 18.54
C ASP A 194 23.21 3.38 18.41
N TYR A 195 23.73 4.00 17.33
CA TYR A 195 23.53 5.43 17.07
C TYR A 195 22.17 5.70 16.40
N MET A 196 21.77 4.87 15.45
CA MET A 196 20.49 4.98 14.74
C MET A 196 19.79 3.61 14.69
N PRO A 197 18.98 3.26 15.71
CA PRO A 197 18.38 1.93 15.83
C PRO A 197 17.45 1.56 14.67
N SER A 198 16.74 2.54 14.10
CA SER A 198 15.80 2.33 13.01
C SER A 198 16.53 2.02 11.69
N ALA A 199 16.36 0.82 11.16
CA ALA A 199 16.90 0.44 9.84
C ALA A 199 16.32 1.30 8.71
N HIS A 200 15.05 1.73 8.84
CA HIS A 200 14.39 2.60 7.87
C HIS A 200 15.05 3.98 7.80
N ASP A 201 15.38 4.57 8.96
CA ASP A 201 16.02 5.88 9.00
C ASP A 201 17.45 5.81 8.45
N ARG A 202 18.20 4.75 8.77
CA ARG A 202 19.52 4.54 8.18
C ARG A 202 19.47 4.46 6.65
N LEU A 203 18.52 3.67 6.12
CA LEU A 203 18.36 3.52 4.67
C LEU A 203 17.98 4.84 4.01
N ARG A 204 17.07 5.62 4.62
CA ARG A 204 16.68 6.94 4.12
C ARG A 204 17.87 7.89 4.02
N PHE A 205 18.69 7.97 5.06
CA PHE A 205 19.86 8.85 5.03
C PHE A 205 20.94 8.38 4.05
N TYR A 206 21.12 7.07 3.86
CA TYR A 206 21.99 6.56 2.80
C TYR A 206 21.48 6.94 1.40
N GLN A 207 20.19 6.84 1.15
CA GLN A 207 19.59 7.26 -0.12
C GLN A 207 19.77 8.75 -0.38
N GLU A 208 19.54 9.59 0.64
CA GLU A 208 19.78 11.03 0.54
C GLU A 208 21.25 11.35 0.26
N LEU A 209 22.19 10.63 0.87
CA LEU A 209 23.65 10.80 0.62
C LEU A 209 24.04 10.40 -0.81
N VAL A 210 23.44 9.32 -1.34
CA VAL A 210 23.70 8.89 -2.73
C VAL A 210 23.19 9.92 -3.74
N LEU A 211 22.10 10.63 -3.42
CA LEU A 211 21.50 11.65 -4.27
C LEU A 211 22.16 13.04 -4.11
N ALA A 212 23.03 13.24 -3.14
CA ALA A 212 23.71 14.49 -2.89
C ALA A 212 24.67 14.82 -4.06
N GLN A 213 24.54 16.01 -4.64
CA GLN A 213 25.36 16.46 -5.77
C GLN A 213 26.43 17.48 -5.35
N GLU A 214 26.20 18.18 -4.24
CA GLU A 214 27.10 19.23 -3.75
C GLU A 214 27.49 19.02 -2.28
N ASP A 215 28.62 19.59 -1.88
CA ASP A 215 29.06 19.60 -0.47
C ASP A 215 28.06 20.22 0.48
N GLY A 216 27.21 21.13 -0.01
CA GLY A 216 26.11 21.75 0.72
C GLY A 216 25.05 20.74 1.16
N ASP A 217 24.71 19.81 0.28
CA ASP A 217 23.72 18.75 0.54
C ASP A 217 24.22 17.82 1.64
N VAL A 218 25.48 17.39 1.54
CA VAL A 218 26.10 16.52 2.55
C VAL A 218 26.12 17.19 3.93
N LYS A 219 26.43 18.49 3.98
CA LYS A 219 26.42 19.28 5.23
C LYS A 219 25.02 19.39 5.82
N ASN A 220 24.01 19.57 4.99
CA ASN A 220 22.62 19.64 5.42
C ASN A 220 22.12 18.27 5.95
N ILE A 221 22.45 17.18 5.27
CA ILE A 221 22.12 15.81 5.71
C ILE A 221 22.79 15.53 7.06
N LYS A 222 24.10 15.85 7.20
CA LYS A 222 24.84 15.70 8.45
C LYS A 222 24.19 16.49 9.60
N ARG A 223 23.77 17.74 9.35
CA ARG A 223 23.09 18.57 10.36
C ARG A 223 21.80 17.91 10.82
N ARG A 224 20.97 17.43 9.89
CA ARG A 224 19.71 16.74 10.19
C ARG A 224 19.91 15.46 10.98
N ILE A 225 20.95 14.68 10.67
CA ILE A 225 21.31 13.48 11.44
C ILE A 225 21.67 13.88 12.88
N VAL A 226 22.50 14.89 13.05
CA VAL A 226 22.92 15.38 14.37
C VAL A 226 21.74 15.96 15.14
N ASP A 227 20.86 16.72 14.49
CA ASP A 227 19.66 17.30 15.12
C ASP A 227 18.68 16.22 15.61
N GLN A 228 18.58 15.10 14.89
CA GLN A 228 17.62 14.04 15.18
C GLN A 228 18.17 12.95 16.12
N PHE A 229 19.45 12.64 16.03
CA PHE A 229 20.07 11.51 16.75
C PHE A 229 21.23 11.92 17.70
N GLY A 230 21.59 13.19 17.71
CA GLY A 230 22.69 13.70 18.53
C GLY A 230 24.04 13.69 17.81
N VAL A 231 25.07 14.16 18.50
CA VAL A 231 26.43 14.21 17.97
C VAL A 231 27.00 12.80 17.93
N VAL A 232 27.61 12.42 16.82
CA VAL A 232 28.34 11.13 16.70
C VAL A 232 29.59 11.24 17.56
N ASP A 233 29.70 10.44 18.61
CA ASP A 233 30.97 10.28 19.31
C ASP A 233 31.99 9.72 18.32
N LYS A 234 33.15 10.36 18.27
CA LYS A 234 34.23 9.93 17.37
C LYS A 234 34.60 8.47 17.70
N PRO A 235 34.81 7.62 16.68
CA PRO A 235 35.31 6.26 16.88
C PRO A 235 36.70 6.25 17.47
#